data_cda23d6e451e820197b0e45515ee55a2
#
_entry.id   cda23d6e451e820197b0e45515ee55a2
#
_cell.length_a   1.000
_cell.length_b   1.000
_cell.length_c   1.000
_cell.angle_alpha   90.00
_cell.angle_beta   90.00
_cell.angle_gamma   90.00
#
_symmetry.space_group_name_H-M   'P 1'
#
loop_
_entity.id
_entity.type
_entity.pdbx_description
1 polymer ?
#
loop_
_entity_poly.entity_id
_entity_poly.type
_entity_poly.pdbx_seq_one_letter_code
_entity_poly.pdbx_strand_id
1 'polypeptide(L)'
;VGRKILLEFDPGSDYEKAIQDLASEALANVEPVVIFTRRGSTIHSSLREQKAVKFFCLTQQVSVPKEFSENEMLLPLNDTPLMLDVFDKTLKAHPEGNINVVFDSLSDLVLSIDFEKTYRFMRYAVEMLASPRNTVMFLLNQNAHDPKVESSLRGLFSNQIFFGKDGRKTVKLPKIQLSMAETEKDSPKGG
;
A
#
# COMPACT_ATOMS: atom_id res chain seq x y z
N VAL A 1 -10.14 8.90 -7.65
CA VAL A 1 -10.12 8.09 -6.42
C VAL A 1 -8.72 7.53 -6.28
N GLY A 2 -8.06 7.77 -5.14
CA GLY A 2 -6.74 7.23 -4.82
C GLY A 2 -6.70 5.71 -5.00
N ARG A 3 -5.58 5.20 -5.47
CA ARG A 3 -5.41 3.76 -5.70
C ARG A 3 -4.96 3.09 -4.41
N LYS A 4 -5.87 2.34 -3.80
CA LYS A 4 -5.59 1.48 -2.64
C LYS A 4 -5.43 0.06 -3.17
N ILE A 5 -4.21 -0.46 -3.14
CA ILE A 5 -3.86 -1.73 -3.77
C ILE A 5 -3.37 -2.69 -2.69
N LEU A 6 -3.95 -3.87 -2.62
CA LEU A 6 -3.35 -4.98 -1.92
C LEU A 6 -2.54 -5.79 -2.92
N LEU A 7 -1.23 -5.90 -2.70
CA LEU A 7 -0.35 -6.78 -3.44
C LEU A 7 -0.09 -8.01 -2.59
N GLU A 8 -0.67 -9.13 -2.99
CA GLU A 8 -0.40 -10.43 -2.39
C GLU A 8 0.72 -11.12 -3.16
N PHE A 9 1.72 -11.59 -2.46
CA PHE A 9 2.88 -12.22 -3.08
C PHE A 9 3.20 -13.57 -2.47
N ASP A 10 3.63 -14.50 -3.31
CA ASP A 10 4.37 -15.67 -2.86
C ASP A 10 5.84 -15.27 -2.66
N PRO A 11 6.49 -15.65 -1.53
CA PRO A 11 7.90 -15.31 -1.27
C PRO A 11 8.88 -15.78 -2.36
N GLY A 12 8.50 -16.75 -3.18
CA GLY A 12 9.30 -17.23 -4.31
C GLY A 12 9.01 -16.52 -5.62
N SER A 13 8.21 -15.45 -5.64
CA SER A 13 7.90 -14.66 -6.84
C SER A 13 8.81 -13.44 -6.97
N ASP A 14 8.83 -12.83 -8.16
CA ASP A 14 9.60 -11.60 -8.45
C ASP A 14 8.85 -10.32 -8.06
N TYR A 15 8.12 -10.33 -6.93
CA TYR A 15 7.32 -9.18 -6.50
C TYR A 15 8.19 -7.95 -6.19
N GLU A 16 9.40 -8.16 -5.70
CA GLU A 16 10.35 -7.07 -5.41
C GLU A 16 10.69 -6.27 -6.68
N LYS A 17 10.85 -6.97 -7.80
CA LYS A 17 11.06 -6.32 -9.10
C LYS A 17 9.88 -5.42 -9.47
N ALA A 18 8.66 -5.86 -9.22
CA ALA A 18 7.48 -5.03 -9.49
C ALA A 18 7.47 -3.75 -8.65
N ILE A 19 7.95 -3.80 -7.40
CA ILE A 19 8.09 -2.61 -6.56
C ILE A 19 9.23 -1.71 -7.05
N GLN A 20 10.34 -2.27 -7.48
CA GLN A 20 11.46 -1.52 -8.08
C GLN A 20 11.02 -0.82 -9.37
N ASP A 21 10.28 -1.51 -10.24
CA ASP A 21 9.75 -0.94 -11.49
C ASP A 21 8.77 0.20 -11.19
N LEU A 22 7.85 0.02 -10.23
CA LEU A 22 6.94 1.08 -9.75
C LEU A 22 7.72 2.30 -9.24
N ALA A 23 8.72 2.09 -8.39
CA ALA A 23 9.53 3.19 -7.84
C ALA A 23 10.29 3.90 -8.95
N SER A 24 10.88 3.17 -9.89
CA SER A 24 11.62 3.74 -11.02
C SER A 24 10.73 4.57 -11.94
N GLU A 25 9.51 4.10 -12.23
CA GLU A 25 8.53 4.82 -13.04
C GLU A 25 8.06 6.10 -12.33
N ALA A 26 7.73 6.02 -11.04
CA ALA A 26 7.33 7.18 -10.27
C ALA A 26 8.44 8.25 -10.21
N LEU A 27 9.68 7.84 -9.97
CA LEU A 27 10.83 8.76 -9.94
C LEU A 27 11.11 9.39 -11.31
N ALA A 28 10.93 8.65 -12.40
CA ALA A 28 11.05 9.19 -13.76
C ALA A 28 9.99 10.27 -14.05
N ASN A 29 8.82 10.17 -13.43
CA ASN A 29 7.73 11.15 -13.48
C ASN A 29 7.86 12.27 -12.43
N VAL A 30 8.97 12.30 -11.68
CA VAL A 30 9.21 13.25 -10.57
C VAL A 30 8.13 13.13 -9.47
N GLU A 31 7.57 11.95 -9.29
CA GLU A 31 6.61 11.65 -8.24
C GLU A 31 7.33 11.10 -7.00
N PRO A 32 7.04 11.62 -5.79
CA PRO A 32 7.61 11.10 -4.56
C PRO A 32 7.30 9.61 -4.34
N VAL A 33 8.31 8.89 -3.85
CA VAL A 33 8.19 7.49 -3.43
C VAL A 33 8.54 7.39 -1.96
N VAL A 34 7.63 6.83 -1.17
CA VAL A 34 7.79 6.62 0.27
C VAL A 34 7.56 5.16 0.60
N ILE A 35 8.46 4.54 1.33
CA ILE A 35 8.39 3.11 1.67
C ILE A 35 8.41 2.95 3.18
N PHE A 36 7.35 2.37 3.72
CA PHE A 36 7.31 1.84 5.09
C PHE A 36 7.74 0.39 5.05
N THR A 37 8.82 0.04 5.71
CA THR A 37 9.37 -1.31 5.66
C THR A 37 10.22 -1.63 6.88
N ARG A 38 10.67 -2.85 7.00
CA ARG A 38 11.71 -3.24 7.95
C ARG A 38 13.09 -2.94 7.35
N ARG A 39 13.96 -2.34 8.15
CA ARG A 39 15.33 -2.10 7.73
C ARG A 39 16.05 -3.42 7.38
N GLY A 40 16.68 -3.45 6.22
CA GLY A 40 17.32 -4.66 5.68
C GLY A 40 16.37 -5.67 5.02
N SER A 41 15.09 -5.30 4.80
CA SER A 41 14.22 -6.08 3.91
C SER A 41 14.80 -6.09 2.50
N THR A 42 14.31 -6.99 1.65
CA THR A 42 14.75 -7.06 0.25
C THR A 42 14.46 -5.75 -0.49
N ILE A 43 13.27 -5.18 -0.27
CA ILE A 43 12.88 -3.90 -0.89
C ILE A 43 13.76 -2.76 -0.38
N HIS A 44 13.99 -2.67 0.94
CA HIS A 44 14.88 -1.66 1.49
C HIS A 44 16.30 -1.79 0.90
N SER A 45 16.86 -3.00 0.88
CA SER A 45 18.22 -3.25 0.39
C SER A 45 18.38 -2.92 -1.09
N SER A 46 17.36 -3.11 -1.90
CA SER A 46 17.41 -2.87 -3.34
C SER A 46 17.24 -1.38 -3.72
N LEU A 47 16.55 -0.60 -2.90
CA LEU A 47 16.20 0.79 -3.22
C LEU A 47 16.90 1.84 -2.34
N ARG A 48 17.64 1.45 -1.29
CA ARG A 48 18.26 2.39 -0.34
C ARG A 48 19.26 3.37 -0.96
N GLU A 49 19.88 3.01 -2.07
CA GLU A 49 20.81 3.89 -2.78
C GLU A 49 20.09 4.96 -3.64
N GLN A 50 18.78 4.84 -3.80
CA GLN A 50 17.93 5.81 -4.50
C GLN A 50 17.60 6.96 -3.56
N LYS A 51 18.38 8.04 -3.59
CA LYS A 51 18.24 9.20 -2.67
C LYS A 51 16.85 9.86 -2.69
N ALA A 52 16.12 9.71 -3.80
CA ALA A 52 14.78 10.25 -3.95
C ALA A 52 13.68 9.36 -3.34
N VAL A 53 14.02 8.16 -2.85
CA VAL A 53 13.11 7.28 -2.10
C VAL A 53 13.25 7.57 -0.62
N LYS A 54 12.15 7.88 0.06
CA LYS A 54 12.13 8.07 1.51
C LYS A 54 11.70 6.79 2.20
N PHE A 55 12.42 6.41 3.25
CA PHE A 55 12.14 5.22 4.05
C PHE A 55 11.68 5.57 5.46
N PHE A 56 10.61 4.94 5.88
CA PHE A 56 10.21 4.81 7.27
C PHE A 56 10.46 3.37 7.72
N CYS A 57 11.53 3.15 8.46
CA CYS A 57 11.96 1.82 8.88
C CYS A 57 11.34 1.46 10.22
N LEU A 58 10.41 0.51 10.20
CA LEU A 58 9.71 0.00 11.37
C LEU A 58 10.65 -0.90 12.20
N THR A 59 10.79 -0.60 13.47
CA THR A 59 11.72 -1.33 14.37
C THR A 59 11.26 -1.30 15.82
N GLN A 60 11.66 -2.32 16.60
CA GLN A 60 11.47 -2.37 18.04
C GLN A 60 12.62 -1.70 18.82
N GLN A 61 13.65 -1.23 18.11
CA GLN A 61 14.87 -0.68 18.73
C GLN A 61 14.73 0.78 19.19
N VAL A 62 13.67 1.46 18.79
CA VAL A 62 13.41 2.84 19.16
C VAL A 62 12.03 2.99 19.78
N SER A 63 11.90 3.92 20.74
CA SER A 63 10.63 4.26 21.38
C SER A 63 10.03 5.57 20.85
N VAL A 64 10.80 6.33 20.09
CA VAL A 64 10.41 7.57 19.42
C VAL A 64 11.01 7.61 18.03
N PRO A 65 10.45 8.37 17.07
CA PRO A 65 11.04 8.54 15.76
C PRO A 65 12.48 9.03 15.84
N LYS A 66 13.37 8.43 15.05
CA LYS A 66 14.79 8.78 15.02
C LYS A 66 15.27 8.86 13.58
N GLU A 67 15.81 10.01 13.17
CA GLU A 67 16.51 10.13 11.90
C GLU A 67 17.73 9.21 11.89
N PHE A 68 17.86 8.43 10.84
CA PHE A 68 19.01 7.56 10.61
C PHE A 68 19.91 8.11 9.49
N SER A 69 19.32 8.64 8.45
CA SER A 69 19.97 9.36 7.35
C SER A 69 19.02 10.40 6.76
N GLU A 70 19.44 11.13 5.75
CA GLU A 70 18.64 12.15 5.06
C GLU A 70 17.30 11.61 4.53
N ASN A 71 17.29 10.36 4.07
CA ASN A 71 16.13 9.72 3.47
C ASN A 71 15.58 8.53 4.29
N GLU A 72 16.11 8.27 5.48
CA GLU A 72 15.70 7.13 6.32
C GLU A 72 15.40 7.57 7.76
N MET A 73 14.19 7.26 8.23
CA MET A 73 13.73 7.48 9.60
C MET A 73 13.32 6.16 10.25
N LEU A 74 13.81 5.91 11.46
CA LEU A 74 13.37 4.78 12.27
C LEU A 74 12.08 5.13 13.00
N LEU A 75 11.09 4.24 12.95
CA LEU A 75 9.81 4.38 13.65
C LEU A 75 9.57 3.20 14.59
N PRO A 76 9.04 3.47 15.82
CA PRO A 76 8.64 2.41 16.72
C PRO A 76 7.53 1.54 16.11
N LEU A 77 7.80 0.24 15.97
CA LEU A 77 6.89 -0.72 15.37
C LEU A 77 5.61 -0.91 16.18
N ASN A 78 5.68 -0.75 17.51
CA ASN A 78 4.56 -1.01 18.42
C ASN A 78 3.63 0.21 18.60
N ASP A 79 3.97 1.37 18.03
CA ASP A 79 3.18 2.60 18.14
C ASP A 79 2.36 2.83 16.88
N THR A 80 1.23 2.12 16.75
CA THR A 80 0.34 2.25 15.59
C THR A 80 -0.29 3.64 15.46
N PRO A 81 -0.65 4.38 16.53
CA PRO A 81 -1.07 5.77 16.42
C PRO A 81 -0.01 6.67 15.80
N LEU A 82 1.25 6.53 16.20
CA LEU A 82 2.37 7.28 15.63
C LEU A 82 2.59 6.92 14.14
N MET A 83 2.51 5.64 13.79
CA MET A 83 2.60 5.21 12.39
C MET A 83 1.49 5.84 11.54
N LEU A 84 0.25 5.94 12.06
CA LEU A 84 -0.86 6.60 11.38
C LEU A 84 -0.61 8.10 11.22
N ASP A 85 -0.08 8.78 12.24
CA ASP A 85 0.26 10.21 12.16
C ASP A 85 1.34 10.48 11.10
N VAL A 86 2.39 9.66 11.06
CA VAL A 86 3.44 9.75 10.04
C VAL A 86 2.89 9.45 8.65
N PHE A 87 2.03 8.46 8.53
CA PHE A 87 1.37 8.11 7.27
C PHE A 87 0.49 9.27 6.76
N ASP A 88 -0.35 9.85 7.61
CA ASP A 88 -1.20 11.01 7.29
C ASP A 88 -0.37 12.23 6.87
N LYS A 89 0.68 12.55 7.63
CA LYS A 89 1.62 13.64 7.30
C LYS A 89 2.31 13.41 5.96
N THR A 90 2.68 12.16 5.67
CA THR A 90 3.28 11.79 4.40
C THR A 90 2.33 12.06 3.23
N LEU A 91 1.06 11.67 3.37
CA LEU A 91 0.05 11.92 2.33
C LEU A 91 -0.23 13.42 2.14
N LYS A 92 -0.23 14.19 3.22
CA LYS A 92 -0.49 15.65 3.21
C LYS A 92 0.70 16.50 2.75
N ALA A 93 1.90 15.96 2.79
CA ALA A 93 3.11 16.69 2.37
C ALA A 93 3.12 17.02 0.87
N HIS A 94 2.29 16.37 0.06
CA HIS A 94 2.21 16.55 -1.39
C HIS A 94 0.77 16.83 -1.85
N PRO A 95 0.14 17.95 -1.44
CA PRO A 95 -1.28 18.20 -1.67
C PRO A 95 -1.63 18.39 -3.15
N GLU A 96 -0.68 18.89 -3.93
CA GLU A 96 -0.87 19.21 -5.37
C GLU A 96 -0.34 18.11 -6.30
N GLY A 97 0.46 17.17 -5.79
CA GLY A 97 1.13 16.12 -6.57
C GLY A 97 0.59 14.72 -6.33
N ASN A 98 1.04 13.80 -7.17
CA ASN A 98 0.89 12.38 -6.92
C ASN A 98 1.93 11.94 -5.87
N ILE A 99 1.57 10.98 -5.04
CA ILE A 99 2.52 10.32 -4.15
C ILE A 99 2.33 8.80 -4.23
N ASN A 100 3.43 8.09 -4.28
CA ASN A 100 3.48 6.62 -4.29
C ASN A 100 4.00 6.13 -2.94
N VAL A 101 3.16 5.39 -2.22
CA VAL A 101 3.51 4.83 -0.92
C VAL A 101 3.46 3.31 -0.99
N VAL A 102 4.49 2.65 -0.49
CA VAL A 102 4.55 1.19 -0.34
C VAL A 102 4.65 0.85 1.14
N PHE A 103 3.82 -0.07 1.60
CA PHE A 103 3.85 -0.61 2.96
C PHE A 103 4.26 -2.09 2.91
N ASP A 104 5.51 -2.37 3.27
CA ASP A 104 6.15 -3.69 3.21
C ASP A 104 6.54 -4.18 4.62
N SER A 105 5.80 -5.07 5.25
CA SER A 105 4.58 -5.74 4.80
C SER A 105 3.54 -5.81 5.92
N LEU A 106 2.27 -6.03 5.56
CA LEU A 106 1.22 -6.30 6.54
C LEU A 106 1.48 -7.58 7.31
N SER A 107 2.10 -8.57 6.67
CA SER A 107 2.48 -9.82 7.31
C SER A 107 3.47 -9.60 8.45
N ASP A 108 4.46 -8.73 8.26
CA ASP A 108 5.41 -8.38 9.32
C ASP A 108 4.71 -7.67 10.50
N LEU A 109 3.72 -6.82 10.22
CA LEU A 109 2.91 -6.20 11.28
C LEU A 109 2.10 -7.23 12.06
N VAL A 110 1.35 -8.09 11.38
CA VAL A 110 0.54 -9.14 12.04
C VAL A 110 1.40 -10.01 12.96
N LEU A 111 2.59 -10.39 12.48
CA LEU A 111 3.51 -11.22 13.27
C LEU A 111 4.17 -10.48 14.43
N SER A 112 4.32 -9.16 14.32
CA SER A 112 5.07 -8.36 15.31
C SER A 112 4.21 -7.74 16.40
N ILE A 113 2.97 -7.33 16.09
CA ILE A 113 2.10 -6.59 17.01
C ILE A 113 0.73 -7.22 17.21
N ASP A 114 0.37 -8.24 16.49
CA ASP A 114 -0.89 -8.97 16.41
C ASP A 114 -1.85 -8.52 15.29
N PHE A 115 -2.83 -9.39 14.99
CA PHE A 115 -3.81 -9.15 13.93
C PHE A 115 -4.79 -8.02 14.27
N GLU A 116 -5.28 -7.93 15.51
CA GLU A 116 -6.29 -6.92 15.88
C GLU A 116 -5.77 -5.49 15.71
N LYS A 117 -4.55 -5.24 16.19
CA LYS A 117 -3.89 -3.94 16.06
C LYS A 117 -3.58 -3.62 14.61
N THR A 118 -3.08 -4.61 13.86
CA THR A 118 -2.82 -4.46 12.42
C THR A 118 -4.09 -4.16 11.65
N TYR A 119 -5.18 -4.89 11.91
CA TYR A 119 -6.45 -4.67 11.23
C TYR A 119 -7.05 -3.30 11.54
N ARG A 120 -6.96 -2.85 12.81
CA ARG A 120 -7.39 -1.51 13.22
C ARG A 120 -6.57 -0.41 12.54
N PHE A 121 -5.24 -0.56 12.53
CA PHE A 121 -4.34 0.33 11.80
C PHE A 121 -4.73 0.42 10.33
N MET A 122 -4.94 -0.71 9.67
CA MET A 122 -5.30 -0.78 8.27
C MET A 122 -6.63 -0.12 7.94
N ARG A 123 -7.64 -0.28 8.79
CA ARG A 123 -8.93 0.41 8.61
C ARG A 123 -8.74 1.92 8.57
N TYR A 124 -8.01 2.49 9.54
CA TYR A 124 -7.73 3.93 9.56
C TYR A 124 -6.87 4.37 8.37
N ALA A 125 -5.80 3.63 8.05
CA ALA A 125 -4.94 3.95 6.92
C ALA A 125 -5.71 3.98 5.60
N VAL A 126 -6.59 3.00 5.37
CA VAL A 126 -7.43 2.94 4.16
C VAL A 126 -8.46 4.08 4.10
N GLU A 127 -9.02 4.51 5.25
CA GLU A 127 -9.95 5.64 5.34
C GLU A 127 -9.25 6.98 5.03
N MET A 128 -7.99 7.16 5.44
CA MET A 128 -7.20 8.37 5.14
C MET A 128 -6.91 8.55 3.64
N LEU A 129 -6.99 7.49 2.84
CA LEU A 129 -6.69 7.50 1.42
C LEU A 129 -7.85 8.03 0.56
N ALA A 130 -8.36 9.20 0.91
CA ALA A 130 -9.47 9.82 0.18
C ALA A 130 -9.03 10.55 -1.11
N SER A 131 -7.78 11.02 -1.19
CA SER A 131 -7.27 11.76 -2.34
C SER A 131 -7.09 10.86 -3.57
N PRO A 132 -7.57 11.27 -4.76
CA PRO A 132 -7.38 10.52 -6.00
C PRO A 132 -5.92 10.47 -6.49
N ARG A 133 -5.06 11.32 -5.96
CA ARG A 133 -3.65 11.45 -6.36
C ARG A 133 -2.71 10.51 -5.61
N ASN A 134 -3.20 9.84 -4.57
CA ASN A 134 -2.39 8.93 -3.78
C ASN A 134 -2.48 7.52 -4.34
N THR A 135 -1.34 6.91 -4.62
CA THR A 135 -1.23 5.47 -4.88
C THR A 135 -0.57 4.82 -3.67
N VAL A 136 -1.30 3.96 -2.98
CA VAL A 136 -0.75 3.24 -1.83
C VAL A 136 -0.91 1.74 -2.04
N MET A 137 0.21 1.06 -1.95
CA MET A 137 0.31 -0.39 -2.10
C MET A 137 0.70 -1.03 -0.77
N PHE A 138 -0.13 -1.93 -0.31
CA PHE A 138 0.12 -2.73 0.88
C PHE A 138 0.48 -4.16 0.48
N LEU A 139 1.59 -4.67 0.99
CA LEU A 139 2.09 -6.00 0.67
C LEU A 139 1.63 -7.02 1.71
N LEU A 140 1.16 -8.17 1.23
CA LEU A 140 0.73 -9.30 2.06
C LEU A 140 1.36 -10.60 1.54
N ASN A 141 2.10 -11.30 2.39
CA ASN A 141 2.66 -12.60 2.06
C ASN A 141 1.52 -13.64 2.04
N GLN A 142 1.33 -14.29 0.90
CA GLN A 142 0.34 -15.35 0.73
C GLN A 142 0.68 -16.55 1.62
N ASN A 143 -0.35 -17.11 2.23
CA ASN A 143 -0.23 -18.29 3.09
C ASN A 143 0.67 -18.10 4.33
N ALA A 144 0.99 -16.88 4.70
CA ALA A 144 1.75 -16.58 5.91
C ALA A 144 0.88 -16.60 7.19
N HIS A 145 -0.44 -16.54 7.03
CA HIS A 145 -1.40 -16.39 8.11
C HIS A 145 -2.57 -17.36 7.96
N ASP A 146 -3.35 -17.45 9.02
CA ASP A 146 -4.65 -18.14 8.99
C ASP A 146 -5.54 -17.55 7.88
N PRO A 147 -6.26 -18.37 7.11
CA PRO A 147 -7.14 -17.93 6.03
C PRO A 147 -8.17 -16.86 6.44
N LYS A 148 -8.60 -16.87 7.71
CA LYS A 148 -9.52 -15.87 8.25
C LYS A 148 -8.85 -14.49 8.37
N VAL A 149 -7.59 -14.45 8.80
CA VAL A 149 -6.78 -13.22 8.87
C VAL A 149 -6.59 -12.64 7.48
N GLU A 150 -6.16 -13.45 6.52
CA GLU A 150 -5.95 -13.01 5.13
C GLU A 150 -7.24 -12.52 4.50
N SER A 151 -8.35 -13.27 4.67
CA SER A 151 -9.67 -12.87 4.14
C SER A 151 -10.15 -11.55 4.71
N SER A 152 -9.91 -11.29 5.99
CA SER A 152 -10.26 -10.03 6.64
C SER A 152 -9.47 -8.85 6.08
N LEU A 153 -8.16 -9.02 5.86
CA LEU A 153 -7.31 -7.99 5.25
C LEU A 153 -7.71 -7.74 3.79
N ARG A 154 -7.95 -8.81 2.99
CA ARG A 154 -8.45 -8.70 1.61
C ARG A 154 -9.74 -7.90 1.51
N GLY A 155 -10.64 -8.05 2.48
CA GLY A 155 -11.92 -7.35 2.53
C GLY A 155 -11.81 -5.82 2.60
N LEU A 156 -10.65 -5.28 2.97
CA LEU A 156 -10.41 -3.83 3.02
C LEU A 156 -10.09 -3.22 1.64
N PHE A 157 -9.85 -4.05 0.61
CA PHE A 157 -9.35 -3.60 -0.68
C PHE A 157 -10.25 -4.05 -1.83
N SER A 158 -10.57 -3.11 -2.71
CA SER A 158 -11.24 -3.39 -3.98
C SER A 158 -10.25 -3.69 -5.12
N ASN A 159 -9.01 -3.21 -5.03
CA ASN A 159 -7.94 -3.48 -5.99
C ASN A 159 -6.96 -4.48 -5.38
N GLN A 160 -6.81 -5.64 -6.01
CA GLN A 160 -5.92 -6.71 -5.55
C GLN A 160 -5.05 -7.18 -6.70
N ILE A 161 -3.77 -7.37 -6.43
CA ILE A 161 -2.79 -7.90 -7.36
C ILE A 161 -2.16 -9.13 -6.70
N PHE A 162 -2.07 -10.23 -7.44
CA PHE A 162 -1.49 -11.49 -6.97
C PHE A 162 -0.24 -11.82 -7.77
N PHE A 163 0.86 -12.06 -7.07
CA PHE A 163 2.11 -12.56 -7.63
C PHE A 163 2.34 -14.00 -7.17
N GLY A 164 2.19 -14.96 -8.08
CA GLY A 164 2.44 -16.38 -7.83
C GLY A 164 3.88 -16.80 -8.12
N LYS A 165 4.29 -17.96 -7.61
CA LYS A 165 5.62 -18.57 -7.83
C LYS A 165 6.02 -18.72 -9.30
N ASP A 166 5.03 -18.92 -10.17
CA ASP A 166 5.22 -19.12 -11.61
C ASP A 166 5.31 -17.80 -12.39
N GLY A 167 5.45 -16.67 -11.69
CA GLY A 167 5.48 -15.32 -12.26
C GLY A 167 4.12 -14.85 -12.76
N ARG A 168 3.04 -15.60 -12.53
CA ARG A 168 1.70 -15.17 -12.92
C ARG A 168 1.23 -14.04 -12.04
N LYS A 169 0.78 -12.97 -12.71
CA LYS A 169 0.15 -11.83 -12.10
C LYS A 169 -1.34 -11.84 -12.41
N THR A 170 -2.16 -11.91 -11.37
CA THR A 170 -3.61 -11.77 -11.48
C THR A 170 -4.03 -10.43 -10.89
N VAL A 171 -4.89 -9.69 -11.58
CA VAL A 171 -5.40 -8.39 -11.13
C VAL A 171 -6.91 -8.49 -10.94
N LYS A 172 -7.39 -8.16 -9.75
CA LYS A 172 -8.80 -8.03 -9.44
C LYS A 172 -9.12 -6.55 -9.27
N LEU A 173 -9.97 -6.03 -10.14
CA LEU A 173 -10.48 -4.66 -10.08
C LEU A 173 -11.93 -4.65 -9.59
N PRO A 174 -12.40 -3.52 -9.01
CA PRO A 174 -13.81 -3.39 -8.66
C PRO A 174 -14.67 -3.49 -9.92
N LYS A 175 -15.80 -4.18 -9.82
CA LYS A 175 -16.81 -4.15 -10.87
C LYS A 175 -17.38 -2.73 -10.95
N ILE A 176 -17.14 -2.03 -12.05
CA ILE A 176 -17.82 -0.79 -12.34
C ILE A 176 -19.26 -1.17 -12.68
N GLN A 177 -20.21 -0.85 -11.81
CA GLN A 177 -21.62 -0.86 -12.19
C GLN A 177 -21.83 0.33 -13.14
N LEU A 178 -21.82 0.04 -14.45
CA LEU A 178 -22.39 0.96 -15.41
C LEU A 178 -23.90 0.96 -15.14
N SER A 179 -24.41 1.99 -14.49
CA SER A 179 -25.83 2.28 -14.50
C SER A 179 -26.18 2.61 -15.96
N MET A 180 -26.74 1.65 -16.66
CA MET A 180 -27.43 1.94 -17.90
C MET A 180 -28.63 2.80 -17.52
N ALA A 181 -28.50 4.11 -17.75
CA ALA A 181 -29.68 4.97 -17.83
C ALA A 181 -30.55 4.42 -18.94
N GLU A 182 -31.67 3.83 -18.57
CA GLU A 182 -32.72 3.48 -19.48
C GLU A 182 -33.18 4.79 -20.16
N THR A 183 -32.80 4.96 -21.41
CA THR A 183 -33.43 5.94 -22.26
C THR A 183 -34.85 5.45 -22.49
N GLU A 184 -35.79 6.00 -21.72
CA GLU A 184 -37.22 5.95 -22.06
C GLU A 184 -37.37 6.51 -23.48
N LYS A 185 -37.69 5.62 -24.42
CA LYS A 185 -38.17 6.00 -25.72
C LYS A 185 -39.57 6.53 -25.54
N ASP A 186 -39.70 7.83 -25.55
CA ASP A 186 -40.94 8.53 -25.80
C ASP A 186 -41.42 8.13 -27.20
N SER A 187 -42.48 7.35 -27.27
CA SER A 187 -43.20 7.06 -28.50
C SER A 187 -44.24 8.17 -28.71
N PRO A 188 -44.20 8.93 -29.82
CA PRO A 188 -45.26 9.87 -30.10
C PRO A 188 -46.51 9.08 -30.55
N LYS A 189 -47.57 9.20 -29.78
CA LYS A 189 -48.92 8.80 -30.23
C LYS A 189 -49.31 9.77 -31.34
N GLY A 190 -49.32 9.29 -32.58
CA GLY A 190 -50.00 9.94 -33.67
C GLY A 190 -51.52 9.73 -33.54
N GLY A 191 -52.23 10.83 -33.64
CA GLY A 191 -53.69 10.87 -33.80
C GLY A 191 -54.15 10.52 -35.21
#